data_9fe72e413ce3d52c28f564bfbd55b999
#
_entry.id   9fe72e413ce3d52c28f564bfbd55b999
#
_cell.length_a   1.000
_cell.length_b   1.000
_cell.length_c   1.000
_cell.angle_alpha   90.00
_cell.angle_beta   90.00
_cell.angle_gamma   90.00
#
_symmetry.space_group_name_H-M   'P 1'
#
loop_
_entity.id
_entity.type
_entity.pdbx_description
1 polymer ?
#
loop_
_entity_poly.entity_id
_entity_poly.type
_entity_poly.pdbx_seq_one_letter_code
_entity_poly.pdbx_strand_id
1 'polypeptide(L)'
;MNLLKKIIYWKLSLQFFLITNFRNKLYDLGLIKSHTFNIPVISVGNLAVGGTGKTPMIEFLIRKFSPNYNVGVLSRGYKRNSKGFILASDLDDAKSIGDEPFQYFTKFKNIKVAVDKKRKRGIKRLIKEGVELILLDDAFQHRRVKPEYSILLSDYENLYYEDYLMPRGKLRESKKGARRANCIVVTKCPEDISNVEKDRIKKLVKPKEYQQLYFSSIVYSDKIFSLNSSKNLIQLKDKKVNLVTGVVNPKGLLRHLKDLGLIVNHFNYPDHYNYLNSDVQNFADQIVITTEKDFTKLRNMDIENLFYLPIEFKIHNQEDLLAEIANRIAY
;
A
#
# COMPACT_ATOMS: atom_id res chain seq x y z
N MET A 1 -22.56 -17.26 -11.16
CA MET A 1 -21.45 -17.69 -12.06
C MET A 1 -21.73 -19.10 -12.55
N ASN A 2 -21.77 -19.32 -13.87
CA ASN A 2 -22.10 -20.61 -14.51
C ASN A 2 -21.07 -21.69 -14.08
N LEU A 3 -21.52 -22.96 -13.94
CA LEU A 3 -20.68 -24.11 -13.50
C LEU A 3 -19.41 -24.24 -14.37
N LEU A 4 -19.54 -24.07 -15.68
CA LEU A 4 -18.42 -24.13 -16.62
C LEU A 4 -17.33 -23.09 -16.29
N LYS A 5 -17.72 -21.85 -15.98
CA LYS A 5 -16.77 -20.79 -15.55
C LYS A 5 -16.06 -21.14 -14.23
N LYS A 6 -16.77 -21.77 -13.27
CA LYS A 6 -16.16 -22.23 -12.02
C LYS A 6 -15.09 -23.29 -12.27
N ILE A 7 -15.34 -24.25 -13.14
CA ILE A 7 -14.40 -25.32 -13.50
C ILE A 7 -13.16 -24.72 -14.21
N ILE A 8 -13.37 -23.81 -15.17
CA ILE A 8 -12.28 -23.14 -15.88
C ILE A 8 -11.38 -22.36 -14.89
N TYR A 9 -11.98 -21.55 -14.02
CA TYR A 9 -11.20 -20.78 -13.03
C TYR A 9 -10.46 -21.68 -12.04
N TRP A 10 -11.03 -22.82 -11.66
CA TRP A 10 -10.35 -23.80 -10.82
C TRP A 10 -9.12 -24.38 -11.51
N LYS A 11 -9.24 -24.81 -12.78
CA LYS A 11 -8.10 -25.32 -13.58
C LYS A 11 -6.99 -24.28 -13.75
N LEU A 12 -7.36 -23.04 -14.08
CA LEU A 12 -6.40 -21.94 -14.22
C LEU A 12 -5.70 -21.61 -12.90
N SER A 13 -6.43 -21.63 -11.77
CA SER A 13 -5.84 -21.43 -10.45
C SER A 13 -4.87 -22.55 -10.09
N LEU A 14 -5.14 -23.79 -10.47
CA LEU A 14 -4.24 -24.93 -10.26
C LEU A 14 -2.95 -24.76 -11.08
N GLN A 15 -3.03 -24.36 -12.34
CA GLN A 15 -1.84 -24.06 -13.17
C GLN A 15 -1.02 -22.92 -12.55
N PHE A 16 -1.68 -21.84 -12.14
CA PHE A 16 -1.03 -20.71 -11.48
C PHE A 16 -0.35 -21.13 -10.16
N PHE A 17 -0.98 -22.00 -9.38
CA PHE A 17 -0.39 -22.61 -8.19
C PHE A 17 0.88 -23.38 -8.51
N LEU A 18 0.85 -24.27 -9.51
CA LEU A 18 1.99 -25.08 -9.88
C LEU A 18 3.19 -24.20 -10.30
N ILE A 19 2.95 -23.20 -11.15
CA ILE A 19 4.00 -22.29 -11.63
C ILE A 19 4.58 -21.48 -10.47
N THR A 20 3.75 -20.84 -9.66
CA THR A 20 4.22 -20.00 -8.56
C THR A 20 4.89 -20.80 -7.46
N ASN A 21 4.37 -21.99 -7.14
CA ASN A 21 4.93 -22.88 -6.14
C ASN A 21 6.27 -23.49 -6.61
N PHE A 22 6.37 -23.91 -7.86
CA PHE A 22 7.62 -24.39 -8.45
C PHE A 22 8.71 -23.29 -8.40
N ARG A 23 8.39 -22.08 -8.88
CA ARG A 23 9.31 -20.94 -8.78
C ARG A 23 9.74 -20.69 -7.32
N ASN A 24 8.82 -20.71 -6.38
CA ASN A 24 9.13 -20.49 -4.97
C ASN A 24 10.02 -21.61 -4.42
N LYS A 25 9.78 -22.87 -4.79
CA LYS A 25 10.61 -24.00 -4.39
C LYS A 25 12.05 -23.87 -4.91
N LEU A 26 12.25 -23.36 -6.14
CA LEU A 26 13.60 -23.10 -6.67
C LEU A 26 14.37 -22.07 -5.84
N TYR A 27 13.71 -21.05 -5.33
CA TYR A 27 14.31 -20.11 -4.37
C TYR A 27 14.59 -20.75 -3.01
N ASP A 28 13.65 -21.58 -2.49
CA ASP A 28 13.80 -22.23 -1.19
C ASP A 28 14.97 -23.23 -1.20
N LEU A 29 15.22 -23.89 -2.33
CA LEU A 29 16.36 -24.78 -2.57
C LEU A 29 17.67 -24.05 -2.93
N GLY A 30 17.67 -22.71 -3.02
CA GLY A 30 18.85 -21.94 -3.40
C GLY A 30 19.25 -22.02 -4.88
N LEU A 31 18.49 -22.72 -5.73
CA LEU A 31 18.73 -22.84 -7.17
C LEU A 31 18.59 -21.49 -7.89
N ILE A 32 17.72 -20.62 -7.39
CA ILE A 32 17.64 -19.22 -7.80
C ILE A 32 18.16 -18.36 -6.64
N LYS A 33 19.23 -17.61 -6.89
CA LYS A 33 19.89 -16.78 -5.86
C LYS A 33 19.05 -15.57 -5.46
N SER A 34 18.85 -15.39 -4.15
CA SER A 34 18.45 -14.14 -3.51
C SER A 34 19.70 -13.34 -3.12
N HIS A 35 19.59 -12.02 -3.10
CA HIS A 35 20.69 -11.12 -2.78
C HIS A 35 20.40 -10.32 -1.53
N THR A 36 21.36 -10.24 -0.62
CA THR A 36 21.45 -9.32 0.49
C THR A 36 22.28 -8.09 0.13
N PHE A 37 22.25 -7.06 0.95
CA PHE A 37 22.98 -5.81 0.75
C PHE A 37 23.68 -5.43 2.06
N ASN A 38 24.59 -4.49 1.99
CA ASN A 38 25.35 -3.97 3.13
C ASN A 38 24.59 -2.87 3.90
N ILE A 39 23.37 -2.57 3.52
CA ILE A 39 22.46 -1.69 4.25
C ILE A 39 21.14 -2.42 4.48
N PRO A 40 20.40 -2.10 5.53
CA PRO A 40 19.14 -2.74 5.83
C PRO A 40 18.07 -2.47 4.76
N VAL A 41 17.30 -3.50 4.47
CA VAL A 41 16.19 -3.47 3.52
C VAL A 41 14.94 -3.98 4.22
N ILE A 42 13.93 -3.15 4.34
CA ILE A 42 12.61 -3.51 4.83
C ILE A 42 11.66 -3.68 3.65
N SER A 43 10.98 -4.81 3.58
CA SER A 43 10.01 -5.08 2.51
C SER A 43 8.60 -5.02 3.05
N VAL A 44 7.75 -4.23 2.41
CA VAL A 44 6.31 -4.21 2.64
C VAL A 44 5.61 -4.82 1.45
N GLY A 45 4.69 -5.74 1.69
CA GLY A 45 3.91 -6.33 0.62
C GLY A 45 2.75 -7.18 1.12
N ASN A 46 2.09 -7.87 0.20
CA ASN A 46 0.93 -8.68 0.49
C ASN A 46 0.88 -9.93 -0.40
N LEU A 47 0.02 -10.89 -0.07
CA LEU A 47 -0.22 -12.07 -0.91
C LEU A 47 -1.33 -11.85 -1.93
N ALA A 48 -2.30 -10.99 -1.66
CA ALA A 48 -3.44 -10.74 -2.52
C ALA A 48 -3.26 -9.50 -3.40
N VAL A 49 -3.90 -9.46 -4.55
CA VAL A 49 -4.07 -8.20 -5.31
C VAL A 49 -5.08 -7.30 -4.61
N GLY A 50 -4.88 -5.99 -4.69
CA GLY A 50 -5.78 -4.98 -4.14
C GLY A 50 -5.15 -4.11 -3.06
N GLY A 51 -5.96 -3.21 -2.52
CA GLY A 51 -5.55 -2.18 -1.58
C GLY A 51 -5.44 -2.69 -0.14
N THR A 52 -4.36 -3.37 0.21
CA THR A 52 -4.12 -3.89 1.56
C THR A 52 -3.43 -2.91 2.50
N GLY A 53 -3.36 -1.61 2.18
CA GLY A 53 -2.73 -0.60 3.03
C GLY A 53 -1.20 -0.50 2.90
N LYS A 54 -0.60 -0.92 1.76
CA LYS A 54 0.85 -0.82 1.53
C LYS A 54 1.35 0.62 1.62
N THR A 55 0.71 1.54 0.91
CA THR A 55 1.10 2.95 0.89
C THR A 55 1.08 3.59 2.28
N PRO A 56 0.01 3.49 3.08
CA PRO A 56 0.02 3.97 4.46
C PRO A 56 1.09 3.32 5.35
N MET A 57 1.40 2.03 5.14
CA MET A 57 2.45 1.34 5.88
C MET A 57 3.85 1.86 5.51
N ILE A 58 4.13 2.07 4.23
CA ILE A 58 5.40 2.70 3.79
C ILE A 58 5.52 4.11 4.37
N GLU A 59 4.46 4.92 4.33
CA GLU A 59 4.45 6.26 4.91
C GLU A 59 4.68 6.23 6.43
N PHE A 60 4.08 5.28 7.14
CA PHE A 60 4.35 5.06 8.57
C PHE A 60 5.83 4.79 8.81
N LEU A 61 6.45 3.89 8.06
CA LEU A 61 7.88 3.56 8.18
C LEU A 61 8.77 4.77 7.82
N ILE A 62 8.42 5.53 6.78
CA ILE A 62 9.14 6.76 6.43
C ILE A 62 9.14 7.71 7.63
N ARG A 63 7.97 8.04 8.21
CA ARG A 63 7.89 8.96 9.36
C ARG A 63 8.71 8.50 10.57
N LYS A 64 8.81 7.17 10.78
CA LYS A 64 9.52 6.61 11.93
C LYS A 64 11.04 6.52 11.72
N PHE A 65 11.49 6.27 10.51
CA PHE A 65 12.91 6.02 10.24
C PHE A 65 13.65 7.20 9.59
N SER A 66 12.98 8.09 8.86
CA SER A 66 13.64 9.21 8.19
C SER A 66 14.28 10.27 9.13
N PRO A 67 13.89 10.40 10.42
CA PRO A 67 14.64 11.25 11.34
C PRO A 67 16.06 10.75 11.65
N ASN A 68 16.30 9.43 11.55
CA ASN A 68 17.56 8.80 11.95
C ASN A 68 18.34 8.16 10.80
N TYR A 69 17.75 8.04 9.61
CA TYR A 69 18.34 7.38 8.44
C TYR A 69 18.07 8.17 7.17
N ASN A 70 19.01 8.15 6.25
CA ASN A 70 18.76 8.54 4.85
C ASN A 70 17.93 7.45 4.17
N VAL A 71 16.60 7.59 4.24
CA VAL A 71 15.65 6.58 3.74
C VAL A 71 15.50 6.65 2.24
N GLY A 72 15.57 5.49 1.57
CA GLY A 72 15.22 5.33 0.17
C GLY A 72 13.98 4.45 0.01
N VAL A 73 12.98 4.91 -0.71
CA VAL A 73 11.82 4.10 -1.10
C VAL A 73 12.02 3.59 -2.52
N LEU A 74 11.92 2.27 -2.71
CA LEU A 74 12.02 1.65 -4.02
C LEU A 74 10.73 0.91 -4.39
N SER A 75 10.00 1.45 -5.36
CA SER A 75 8.80 0.84 -5.92
C SER A 75 9.03 0.27 -7.32
N ARG A 76 8.05 -0.48 -7.84
CA ARG A 76 8.05 -0.96 -9.22
C ARG A 76 7.69 0.15 -10.21
N GLY A 77 6.91 1.14 -9.76
CA GLY A 77 6.26 2.09 -10.63
C GLY A 77 5.17 1.39 -11.45
N TYR A 78 4.10 0.96 -10.80
CA TYR A 78 2.98 0.32 -11.47
C TYR A 78 2.31 1.28 -12.44
N LYS A 79 1.98 0.80 -13.65
CA LYS A 79 1.39 1.58 -14.77
C LYS A 79 2.20 2.80 -15.24
N ARG A 80 3.46 3.00 -14.80
CA ARG A 80 4.30 4.08 -15.31
C ARG A 80 4.65 3.91 -16.79
N ASN A 81 4.82 5.01 -17.49
CA ASN A 81 5.18 5.01 -18.91
C ASN A 81 6.70 4.87 -19.11
N SER A 82 7.50 5.22 -18.11
CA SER A 82 8.96 5.19 -18.17
C SER A 82 9.54 3.77 -18.03
N LYS A 83 10.78 3.60 -18.44
CA LYS A 83 11.52 2.33 -18.35
C LYS A 83 12.82 2.51 -17.54
N GLY A 84 13.31 1.40 -17.01
CA GLY A 84 14.58 1.37 -16.29
C GLY A 84 14.48 1.89 -14.85
N PHE A 85 15.61 2.34 -14.32
CA PHE A 85 15.72 3.00 -13.04
C PHE A 85 15.49 4.49 -13.21
N ILE A 86 14.65 5.07 -12.36
CA ILE A 86 14.48 6.51 -12.22
C ILE A 86 14.59 6.85 -10.74
N LEU A 87 15.41 7.82 -10.41
CA LEU A 87 15.37 8.52 -9.14
C LEU A 87 14.43 9.71 -9.33
N ALA A 88 13.38 9.79 -8.52
CA ALA A 88 12.36 10.82 -8.63
C ALA A 88 12.95 12.22 -8.46
N SER A 89 12.49 13.14 -9.26
CA SER A 89 12.86 14.55 -9.31
C SER A 89 11.62 15.44 -9.49
N ASP A 90 11.77 16.74 -9.37
CA ASP A 90 10.67 17.70 -9.57
C ASP A 90 10.14 17.73 -11.03
N LEU A 91 10.86 17.09 -11.97
CA LEU A 91 10.43 16.92 -13.36
C LEU A 91 9.49 15.73 -13.56
N ASP A 92 9.33 14.89 -12.52
CA ASP A 92 8.53 13.69 -12.60
C ASP A 92 7.08 13.92 -12.16
N ASP A 93 6.21 13.07 -12.68
CA ASP A 93 4.78 13.04 -12.36
C ASP A 93 4.30 11.59 -12.11
N ALA A 94 3.01 11.43 -11.80
CA ALA A 94 2.41 10.11 -11.61
C ALA A 94 2.48 9.23 -12.87
N LYS A 95 2.55 9.81 -14.09
CA LYS A 95 2.66 9.04 -15.34
C LYS A 95 4.09 8.54 -15.55
N SER A 96 5.10 9.31 -15.14
CA SER A 96 6.51 8.96 -15.30
C SER A 96 6.98 7.91 -14.30
N ILE A 97 6.60 8.00 -13.01
CA ILE A 97 7.09 7.12 -11.94
C ILE A 97 6.02 6.24 -11.29
N GLY A 98 4.74 6.52 -11.50
CA GLY A 98 3.58 5.83 -10.90
C GLY A 98 2.97 6.57 -9.73
N ASP A 99 1.71 6.29 -9.43
CA ASP A 99 0.90 7.03 -8.46
C ASP A 99 1.52 7.00 -7.05
N GLU A 100 1.83 5.82 -6.51
CA GLU A 100 2.35 5.66 -5.16
C GLU A 100 3.75 6.27 -4.99
N PRO A 101 4.74 6.02 -5.86
CA PRO A 101 6.04 6.69 -5.77
C PRO A 101 5.93 8.21 -5.87
N PHE A 102 5.05 8.73 -6.71
CA PHE A 102 4.83 10.16 -6.82
C PHE A 102 4.21 10.74 -5.56
N GLN A 103 3.28 10.03 -4.91
CA GLN A 103 2.73 10.41 -3.60
C GLN A 103 3.83 10.50 -2.54
N TYR A 104 4.72 9.50 -2.45
CA TYR A 104 5.84 9.54 -1.49
C TYR A 104 6.77 10.72 -1.75
N PHE A 105 7.12 10.96 -3.01
CA PHE A 105 8.02 12.05 -3.41
C PHE A 105 7.43 13.44 -3.10
N THR A 106 6.14 13.63 -3.34
CA THR A 106 5.49 14.92 -3.06
C THR A 106 5.29 15.16 -1.57
N LYS A 107 5.01 14.11 -0.80
CA LYS A 107 4.67 14.19 0.63
C LYS A 107 5.91 14.29 1.53
N PHE A 108 7.00 13.61 1.18
CA PHE A 108 8.21 13.51 1.99
C PHE A 108 9.42 14.10 1.25
N LYS A 109 9.93 15.24 1.72
CA LYS A 109 11.04 15.95 1.05
C LYS A 109 12.43 15.48 1.51
N ASN A 110 12.50 14.74 2.61
CA ASN A 110 13.73 14.28 3.25
C ASN A 110 14.10 12.83 2.92
N ILE A 111 13.49 12.24 1.87
CA ILE A 111 13.77 10.87 1.44
C ILE A 111 14.13 10.82 -0.05
N LYS A 112 14.76 9.72 -0.47
CA LYS A 112 14.94 9.42 -1.89
C LYS A 112 13.91 8.43 -2.37
N VAL A 113 13.19 8.74 -3.43
CA VAL A 113 12.21 7.86 -4.05
C VAL A 113 12.72 7.39 -5.39
N ALA A 114 12.72 6.08 -5.62
CA ALA A 114 13.13 5.54 -6.89
C ALA A 114 12.18 4.44 -7.40
N VAL A 115 12.17 4.25 -8.70
CA VAL A 115 11.39 3.18 -9.34
C VAL A 115 12.27 2.33 -10.25
N ASP A 116 12.15 1.01 -10.10
CA ASP A 116 12.82 0.04 -10.96
C ASP A 116 12.13 -1.33 -10.89
N LYS A 117 11.84 -1.96 -12.04
CA LYS A 117 11.39 -3.35 -12.09
C LYS A 117 12.45 -4.34 -11.57
N LYS A 118 13.74 -4.02 -11.75
CA LYS A 118 14.88 -4.81 -11.26
C LYS A 118 15.32 -4.31 -9.89
N ARG A 119 14.64 -4.71 -8.81
CA ARG A 119 14.89 -4.23 -7.42
C ARG A 119 16.37 -4.29 -7.02
N LYS A 120 17.10 -5.37 -7.36
CA LYS A 120 18.55 -5.49 -7.12
C LYS A 120 19.33 -4.31 -7.72
N ARG A 121 18.99 -3.88 -8.93
CA ARG A 121 19.63 -2.73 -9.58
C ARG A 121 19.25 -1.43 -8.88
N GLY A 122 17.97 -1.26 -8.58
CA GLY A 122 17.45 -0.08 -7.89
C GLY A 122 18.12 0.12 -6.53
N ILE A 123 18.21 -0.94 -5.71
CA ILE A 123 18.90 -0.91 -4.42
C ILE A 123 20.36 -0.45 -4.58
N LYS A 124 21.11 -1.07 -5.49
CA LYS A 124 22.52 -0.71 -5.73
C LYS A 124 22.71 0.75 -6.14
N ARG A 125 21.76 1.34 -6.87
CA ARG A 125 21.79 2.76 -7.25
C ARG A 125 21.44 3.65 -6.07
N LEU A 126 20.41 3.32 -5.27
CA LEU A 126 20.05 4.07 -4.08
C LEU A 126 21.21 4.08 -3.06
N ILE A 127 21.94 2.97 -2.90
CA ILE A 127 23.16 2.94 -2.05
C ILE A 127 24.20 3.96 -2.55
N LYS A 128 24.42 4.07 -3.86
CA LYS A 128 25.34 5.07 -4.44
C LYS A 128 24.85 6.51 -4.22
N GLU A 129 23.56 6.71 -4.04
CA GLU A 129 22.96 7.98 -3.70
C GLU A 129 23.04 8.31 -2.18
N GLY A 130 23.74 7.50 -1.37
CA GLY A 130 23.90 7.72 0.05
C GLY A 130 22.69 7.30 0.91
N VAL A 131 21.83 6.39 0.39
CA VAL A 131 20.73 5.82 1.17
C VAL A 131 21.29 4.81 2.18
N GLU A 132 20.81 4.89 3.43
CA GLU A 132 21.23 4.04 4.55
C GLU A 132 20.19 2.99 4.92
N LEU A 133 18.91 3.22 4.60
CA LEU A 133 17.80 2.31 4.83
C LEU A 133 16.89 2.28 3.60
N ILE A 134 16.56 1.08 3.10
CA ILE A 134 15.66 0.91 1.96
C ILE A 134 14.32 0.34 2.38
N LEU A 135 13.25 1.01 1.98
CA LEU A 135 11.88 0.53 2.04
C LEU A 135 11.46 0.03 0.65
N LEU A 136 11.17 -1.26 0.54
CA LEU A 136 10.67 -1.86 -0.70
C LEU A 136 9.15 -1.88 -0.70
N ASP A 137 8.56 -1.17 -1.63
CA ASP A 137 7.12 -1.16 -1.84
C ASP A 137 6.69 -2.28 -2.80
N ASP A 138 5.62 -2.99 -2.41
CA ASP A 138 5.02 -4.14 -3.11
C ASP A 138 6.05 -5.17 -3.61
N ALA A 139 6.93 -5.61 -2.71
CA ALA A 139 8.05 -6.46 -3.08
C ALA A 139 7.98 -7.91 -2.55
N PHE A 140 6.88 -8.34 -1.90
CA PHE A 140 6.79 -9.66 -1.26
C PHE A 140 7.04 -10.83 -2.23
N GLN A 141 6.61 -10.71 -3.50
CA GLN A 141 6.87 -11.71 -4.55
C GLN A 141 8.24 -11.56 -5.21
N HIS A 142 9.01 -10.50 -4.88
CA HIS A 142 10.29 -10.20 -5.55
C HIS A 142 11.47 -10.87 -4.86
N ARG A 143 11.50 -12.20 -4.84
CA ARG A 143 12.44 -13.05 -4.10
C ARG A 143 13.91 -12.93 -4.51
N ARG A 144 14.26 -12.18 -5.57
CA ARG A 144 15.66 -11.87 -5.91
C ARG A 144 16.35 -10.96 -4.88
N VAL A 145 15.59 -10.29 -4.04
CA VAL A 145 16.07 -9.55 -2.88
C VAL A 145 15.67 -10.32 -1.64
N LYS A 146 16.59 -10.52 -0.71
CA LYS A 146 16.33 -11.04 0.63
C LYS A 146 16.37 -9.84 1.57
N PRO A 147 15.23 -9.32 2.03
CA PRO A 147 15.20 -8.21 2.98
C PRO A 147 15.63 -8.70 4.37
N GLU A 148 16.13 -7.82 5.19
CA GLU A 148 16.41 -8.03 6.61
C GLU A 148 15.11 -8.14 7.38
N TYR A 149 14.10 -7.35 7.00
CA TYR A 149 12.78 -7.42 7.61
C TYR A 149 11.67 -7.38 6.55
N SER A 150 10.73 -8.30 6.67
CA SER A 150 9.62 -8.44 5.72
C SER A 150 8.28 -8.35 6.42
N ILE A 151 7.48 -7.37 6.05
CA ILE A 151 6.15 -7.09 6.58
C ILE A 151 5.11 -7.58 5.58
N LEU A 152 4.26 -8.52 6.01
CA LEU A 152 3.14 -9.02 5.23
C LEU A 152 1.85 -8.36 5.67
N LEU A 153 1.19 -7.66 4.77
CA LEU A 153 -0.11 -7.04 5.03
C LEU A 153 -1.27 -7.96 4.64
N SER A 154 -2.30 -7.98 5.47
CA SER A 154 -3.56 -8.67 5.23
C SER A 154 -4.73 -7.73 5.52
N ASP A 155 -5.62 -7.53 4.58
CA ASP A 155 -6.82 -6.71 4.79
C ASP A 155 -7.79 -7.44 5.73
N TYR A 156 -8.33 -6.74 6.73
CA TYR A 156 -9.25 -7.30 7.73
C TYR A 156 -10.53 -7.86 7.11
N GLU A 157 -11.11 -7.16 6.13
CA GLU A 157 -12.31 -7.62 5.43
C GLU A 157 -12.04 -8.77 4.46
N ASN A 158 -10.77 -8.95 4.02
CA ASN A 158 -10.37 -9.94 3.02
C ASN A 158 -9.05 -10.60 3.44
N LEU A 159 -9.10 -11.39 4.48
CA LEU A 159 -7.92 -12.06 5.04
C LEU A 159 -7.33 -13.06 4.04
N TYR A 160 -6.00 -12.99 3.83
CA TYR A 160 -5.34 -13.81 2.82
C TYR A 160 -5.53 -15.33 3.02
N TYR A 161 -5.72 -15.78 4.22
CA TYR A 161 -5.90 -17.22 4.51
C TYR A 161 -7.31 -17.71 4.18
N GLU A 162 -8.30 -16.85 3.98
CA GLU A 162 -9.66 -17.21 3.54
C GLU A 162 -9.79 -17.17 2.01
N ASP A 163 -8.86 -16.52 1.31
CA ASP A 163 -8.92 -16.30 -0.13
C ASP A 163 -8.27 -17.43 -0.94
N TYR A 164 -8.50 -17.42 -2.24
CA TYR A 164 -8.02 -18.39 -3.22
C TYR A 164 -7.03 -17.75 -4.18
N LEU A 165 -6.26 -18.61 -4.86
CA LEU A 165 -5.34 -18.17 -5.91
C LEU A 165 -6.10 -17.62 -7.13
N MET A 166 -5.48 -16.64 -7.80
CA MET A 166 -5.96 -16.13 -9.07
C MET A 166 -6.06 -17.24 -10.12
N PRO A 167 -7.06 -17.19 -11.02
CA PRO A 167 -8.12 -16.19 -11.13
C PRO A 167 -9.37 -16.50 -10.30
N ARG A 168 -9.39 -17.59 -9.49
CA ARG A 168 -10.54 -17.96 -8.64
C ARG A 168 -10.72 -16.98 -7.47
N GLY A 169 -9.64 -16.50 -6.91
CA GLY A 169 -9.56 -15.48 -5.86
C GLY A 169 -8.55 -14.41 -6.20
N LYS A 170 -7.99 -13.75 -5.19
CA LYS A 170 -7.08 -12.61 -5.33
C LYS A 170 -5.61 -12.93 -5.02
N LEU A 171 -5.29 -14.15 -4.54
CA LEU A 171 -3.94 -14.48 -4.12
C LEU A 171 -2.97 -14.58 -5.31
N ARG A 172 -1.82 -13.89 -5.21
CA ARG A 172 -0.72 -13.88 -6.19
C ARG A 172 0.22 -15.08 -6.03
N GLU A 173 0.14 -15.79 -4.92
CA GLU A 173 0.87 -17.01 -4.61
C GLU A 173 0.21 -17.77 -3.45
N SER A 174 0.66 -18.99 -3.17
CA SER A 174 0.13 -19.82 -2.10
C SER A 174 0.22 -19.13 -0.73
N LYS A 175 -0.78 -19.36 0.14
CA LYS A 175 -0.80 -18.95 1.56
C LYS A 175 0.49 -19.33 2.31
N LYS A 176 1.15 -20.43 1.90
CA LYS A 176 2.47 -20.84 2.43
C LYS A 176 3.54 -19.76 2.27
N GLY A 177 3.37 -18.84 1.30
CA GLY A 177 4.26 -17.70 1.12
C GLY A 177 4.37 -16.80 2.35
N ALA A 178 3.33 -16.73 3.19
CA ALA A 178 3.33 -15.95 4.43
C ALA A 178 4.49 -16.32 5.38
N ARG A 179 5.02 -17.54 5.29
CA ARG A 179 6.17 -17.98 6.09
C ARG A 179 7.45 -17.16 5.88
N ARG A 180 7.54 -16.39 4.80
CA ARG A 180 8.71 -15.54 4.52
C ARG A 180 8.68 -14.20 5.25
N ALA A 181 7.52 -13.83 5.79
CA ALA A 181 7.39 -12.60 6.57
C ALA A 181 7.98 -12.75 7.97
N ASN A 182 8.57 -11.69 8.49
CA ASN A 182 8.95 -11.58 9.89
C ASN A 182 7.72 -11.26 10.74
N CYS A 183 6.86 -10.37 10.27
CA CYS A 183 5.59 -10.09 10.91
C CYS A 183 4.43 -10.06 9.90
N ILE A 184 3.23 -10.24 10.43
CA ILE A 184 1.96 -10.09 9.70
C ILE A 184 1.21 -8.94 10.33
N VAL A 185 0.76 -7.98 9.52
CA VAL A 185 -0.07 -6.87 9.98
C VAL A 185 -1.45 -7.01 9.34
N VAL A 186 -2.47 -7.21 10.18
CA VAL A 186 -3.87 -7.15 9.75
C VAL A 186 -4.28 -5.69 9.72
N THR A 187 -4.61 -5.21 8.54
CA THR A 187 -4.83 -3.78 8.26
C THR A 187 -6.30 -3.44 8.17
N LYS A 188 -6.64 -2.18 8.35
CA LYS A 188 -8.01 -1.66 8.26
C LYS A 188 -8.98 -2.30 9.27
N CYS A 189 -8.45 -2.70 10.40
CA CYS A 189 -9.28 -3.14 11.51
C CYS A 189 -10.14 -1.97 12.02
N PRO A 190 -11.30 -2.24 12.64
CA PRO A 190 -11.95 -1.29 13.51
C PRO A 190 -10.98 -0.77 14.58
N GLU A 191 -11.08 0.50 14.99
CA GLU A 191 -10.19 1.05 16.01
C GLU A 191 -10.35 0.33 17.36
N ASP A 192 -11.57 -0.11 17.66
CA ASP A 192 -12.00 -0.82 18.85
C ASP A 192 -12.03 -2.34 18.69
N ILE A 193 -11.27 -2.91 17.76
CA ILE A 193 -11.22 -4.36 17.53
C ILE A 193 -11.00 -5.12 18.85
N SER A 194 -11.95 -6.00 19.19
CA SER A 194 -11.94 -6.73 20.45
C SER A 194 -10.80 -7.77 20.52
N ASN A 195 -10.38 -8.10 21.75
CA ASN A 195 -9.38 -9.16 21.94
C ASN A 195 -9.89 -10.53 21.46
N VAL A 196 -11.19 -10.81 21.61
CA VAL A 196 -11.80 -12.02 21.08
C VAL A 196 -11.62 -12.15 19.57
N GLU A 197 -11.83 -11.06 18.85
CA GLU A 197 -11.64 -11.04 17.39
C GLU A 197 -10.15 -11.15 17.00
N LYS A 198 -9.26 -10.47 17.72
CA LYS A 198 -7.80 -10.63 17.54
C LYS A 198 -7.36 -12.10 17.73
N ASP A 199 -7.86 -12.76 18.76
CA ASP A 199 -7.57 -14.16 19.03
C ASP A 199 -8.14 -15.09 17.95
N ARG A 200 -9.36 -14.81 17.46
CA ARG A 200 -9.96 -15.53 16.34
C ARG A 200 -9.05 -15.44 15.10
N ILE A 201 -8.61 -14.24 14.75
CA ILE A 201 -7.72 -14.01 13.61
C ILE A 201 -6.38 -14.73 13.82
N LYS A 202 -5.79 -14.65 15.02
CA LYS A 202 -4.53 -15.33 15.36
C LYS A 202 -4.64 -16.84 15.17
N LYS A 203 -5.75 -17.45 15.63
CA LYS A 203 -6.01 -18.90 15.44
C LYS A 203 -6.12 -19.30 13.97
N LEU A 204 -6.63 -18.42 13.11
CA LEU A 204 -6.79 -18.66 11.68
C LEU A 204 -5.50 -18.42 10.89
N VAL A 205 -4.80 -17.33 11.16
CA VAL A 205 -3.51 -16.98 10.52
C VAL A 205 -2.43 -17.98 10.89
N LYS A 206 -2.44 -18.47 12.13
CA LYS A 206 -1.44 -19.40 12.69
C LYS A 206 -0.01 -18.91 12.43
N PRO A 207 0.36 -17.72 12.93
CA PRO A 207 1.70 -17.20 12.75
C PRO A 207 2.71 -18.20 13.32
N LYS A 208 3.89 -18.27 12.71
CA LYS A 208 4.99 -19.10 13.21
C LYS A 208 5.59 -18.46 14.47
N GLU A 209 6.32 -19.20 15.28
CA GLU A 209 6.95 -18.73 16.52
C GLU A 209 7.83 -17.50 16.32
N TYR A 210 8.49 -17.39 15.17
CA TYR A 210 9.32 -16.25 14.80
C TYR A 210 8.53 -15.09 14.18
N GLN A 211 7.20 -15.20 14.01
CA GLN A 211 6.35 -14.20 13.40
C GLN A 211 5.47 -13.53 14.44
N GLN A 212 5.52 -12.21 14.51
CA GLN A 212 4.55 -11.44 15.28
C GLN A 212 3.32 -11.10 14.43
N LEU A 213 2.18 -10.97 15.10
CA LEU A 213 0.92 -10.56 14.49
C LEU A 213 0.50 -9.22 15.08
N TYR A 214 0.43 -8.22 14.22
CA TYR A 214 -0.02 -6.86 14.57
C TYR A 214 -1.36 -6.55 13.92
N PHE A 215 -2.05 -5.57 14.48
CA PHE A 215 -3.31 -5.04 13.97
C PHE A 215 -3.15 -3.55 13.74
N SER A 216 -3.82 -3.02 12.72
CA SER A 216 -3.79 -1.60 12.44
C SER A 216 -5.13 -1.10 11.93
N SER A 217 -5.44 0.13 12.32
CA SER A 217 -6.62 0.88 11.88
C SER A 217 -6.21 2.01 10.96
N ILE A 218 -7.14 2.48 10.14
CA ILE A 218 -6.98 3.71 9.39
C ILE A 218 -7.69 4.80 10.17
N VAL A 219 -6.96 5.86 10.50
CA VAL A 219 -7.49 7.06 11.13
C VAL A 219 -7.56 8.15 10.07
N TYR A 220 -8.68 8.82 9.96
CA TYR A 220 -8.87 9.96 9.08
C TYR A 220 -8.53 11.25 9.81
N SER A 221 -7.92 12.18 9.10
CA SER A 221 -7.64 13.52 9.65
C SER A 221 -8.94 14.29 9.89
N ASP A 222 -8.95 15.13 10.92
CA ASP A 222 -10.05 16.08 11.17
C ASP A 222 -10.05 17.24 10.17
N LYS A 223 -9.02 17.34 9.32
CA LYS A 223 -8.84 18.40 8.34
C LYS A 223 -8.68 17.82 6.94
N ILE A 224 -9.26 18.52 5.97
CA ILE A 224 -8.97 18.34 4.55
C ILE A 224 -7.97 19.41 4.09
N PHE A 225 -7.16 19.07 3.10
CA PHE A 225 -6.09 19.92 2.60
C PHE A 225 -6.19 20.12 1.10
N SER A 226 -5.87 21.33 0.64
CA SER A 226 -5.59 21.66 -0.76
C SER A 226 -4.10 21.96 -0.94
N LEU A 227 -3.69 22.45 -2.08
CA LEU A 227 -2.29 22.89 -2.29
C LEU A 227 -1.90 24.03 -1.35
N ASN A 228 -2.81 24.98 -1.08
CA ASN A 228 -2.51 26.23 -0.40
C ASN A 228 -3.36 26.48 0.85
N SER A 229 -4.28 25.58 1.19
CA SER A 229 -5.21 25.81 2.31
C SER A 229 -5.62 24.51 3.00
N SER A 230 -6.23 24.63 4.18
CA SER A 230 -6.85 23.52 4.88
C SER A 230 -8.19 23.97 5.48
N LYS A 231 -9.11 23.02 5.65
CA LYS A 231 -10.40 23.25 6.31
C LYS A 231 -10.67 22.14 7.33
N ASN A 232 -11.27 22.45 8.47
CA ASN A 232 -11.75 21.45 9.40
C ASN A 232 -13.01 20.78 8.83
N LEU A 233 -13.07 19.45 8.88
CA LEU A 233 -14.23 18.68 8.40
C LEU A 233 -15.53 19.03 9.11
N ILE A 234 -15.46 19.35 10.39
CA ILE A 234 -16.63 19.75 11.18
C ILE A 234 -17.32 21.00 10.61
N GLN A 235 -16.59 21.89 9.95
CA GLN A 235 -17.15 23.10 9.31
C GLN A 235 -17.98 22.77 8.05
N LEU A 236 -17.90 21.52 7.57
CA LEU A 236 -18.64 21.02 6.42
C LEU A 236 -19.87 20.20 6.83
N LYS A 237 -20.19 20.10 8.13
CA LYS A 237 -21.41 19.46 8.60
C LYS A 237 -22.63 20.07 7.89
N ASP A 238 -23.56 19.22 7.49
CA ASP A 238 -24.79 19.54 6.74
C ASP A 238 -24.57 20.17 5.35
N LYS A 239 -23.30 20.27 4.88
CA LYS A 239 -23.00 20.75 3.54
C LYS A 239 -22.95 19.61 2.53
N LYS A 240 -23.33 19.95 1.28
CA LYS A 240 -23.17 19.06 0.14
C LYS A 240 -21.71 19.07 -0.31
N VAL A 241 -21.13 17.89 -0.47
CA VAL A 241 -19.77 17.70 -0.96
C VAL A 241 -19.72 16.56 -2.00
N ASN A 242 -18.86 16.69 -2.99
CA ASN A 242 -18.59 15.65 -3.95
C ASN A 242 -17.36 14.85 -3.50
N LEU A 243 -17.56 13.56 -3.19
CA LEU A 243 -16.45 12.63 -2.94
C LEU A 243 -16.04 11.97 -4.25
N VAL A 244 -14.81 12.19 -4.69
CA VAL A 244 -14.26 11.62 -5.93
C VAL A 244 -13.18 10.63 -5.57
N THR A 245 -13.32 9.36 -5.97
CA THR A 245 -12.35 8.31 -5.64
C THR A 245 -12.07 7.36 -6.79
N GLY A 246 -10.79 7.03 -6.99
CA GLY A 246 -10.30 5.97 -7.89
C GLY A 246 -9.43 4.97 -7.11
N VAL A 247 -9.96 4.46 -5.98
CA VAL A 247 -9.29 3.47 -5.11
C VAL A 247 -10.12 2.19 -4.97
N VAL A 248 -9.47 1.09 -4.61
CA VAL A 248 -10.11 -0.24 -4.54
C VAL A 248 -11.30 -0.31 -3.58
N ASN A 249 -11.23 0.34 -2.44
CA ASN A 249 -12.30 0.31 -1.43
C ASN A 249 -12.49 1.69 -0.77
N PRO A 250 -13.38 2.53 -1.29
CA PRO A 250 -13.67 3.86 -0.73
C PRO A 250 -14.70 3.83 0.42
N LYS A 251 -15.26 2.66 0.78
CA LYS A 251 -16.40 2.56 1.73
C LYS A 251 -16.10 3.17 3.09
N GLY A 252 -14.88 2.96 3.62
CA GLY A 252 -14.48 3.52 4.91
C GLY A 252 -14.47 5.06 4.89
N LEU A 253 -13.91 5.66 3.83
CA LEU A 253 -13.89 7.10 3.63
C LEU A 253 -15.32 7.68 3.50
N LEU A 254 -16.14 7.05 2.68
CA LEU A 254 -17.53 7.46 2.50
C LEU A 254 -18.33 7.42 3.81
N ARG A 255 -18.16 6.33 4.59
CA ARG A 255 -18.80 6.19 5.90
C ARG A 255 -18.33 7.30 6.84
N HIS A 256 -17.03 7.50 6.98
CA HIS A 256 -16.46 8.53 7.85
C HIS A 256 -17.03 9.93 7.57
N LEU A 257 -17.11 10.35 6.31
CA LEU A 257 -17.68 11.64 5.94
C LEU A 257 -19.17 11.74 6.28
N LYS A 258 -19.94 10.66 6.08
CA LYS A 258 -21.37 10.61 6.44
C LYS A 258 -21.58 10.64 7.94
N ASP A 259 -20.75 9.93 8.72
CA ASP A 259 -20.83 9.90 10.20
C ASP A 259 -20.53 11.28 10.80
N LEU A 260 -19.74 12.11 10.11
CA LEU A 260 -19.51 13.52 10.46
C LEU A 260 -20.67 14.46 10.03
N GLY A 261 -21.73 13.92 9.42
CA GLY A 261 -22.92 14.68 9.03
C GLY A 261 -22.80 15.39 7.68
N LEU A 262 -21.85 15.03 6.81
CA LEU A 262 -21.77 15.61 5.47
C LEU A 262 -22.80 14.96 4.53
N ILE A 263 -23.38 15.75 3.61
CA ILE A 263 -24.23 15.26 2.53
C ILE A 263 -23.32 14.90 1.34
N VAL A 264 -22.98 13.61 1.20
CA VAL A 264 -21.96 13.15 0.27
C VAL A 264 -22.58 12.61 -1.03
N ASN A 265 -22.25 13.24 -2.15
CA ASN A 265 -22.44 12.69 -3.49
C ASN A 265 -21.13 11.99 -3.93
N HIS A 266 -21.18 10.69 -4.25
CA HIS A 266 -19.99 9.88 -4.46
C HIS A 266 -19.78 9.53 -5.94
N PHE A 267 -18.71 10.03 -6.53
CA PHE A 267 -18.20 9.67 -7.85
C PHE A 267 -17.12 8.60 -7.70
N ASN A 268 -17.48 7.36 -7.95
CA ASN A 268 -16.60 6.20 -7.73
C ASN A 268 -16.04 5.70 -9.07
N TYR A 269 -14.75 5.89 -9.29
CA TYR A 269 -14.02 5.45 -10.48
C TYR A 269 -13.22 4.16 -10.20
N PRO A 270 -12.84 3.43 -11.27
CA PRO A 270 -11.94 2.29 -11.13
C PRO A 270 -10.59 2.65 -10.49
N ASP A 271 -9.95 1.67 -9.83
CA ASP A 271 -8.61 1.88 -9.25
C ASP A 271 -7.58 2.29 -10.32
N HIS A 272 -6.76 3.28 -9.99
CA HIS A 272 -5.80 3.93 -10.90
C HIS A 272 -6.46 4.60 -12.12
N TYR A 273 -7.65 5.13 -11.96
CA TYR A 273 -8.32 5.87 -13.04
C TYR A 273 -7.52 7.11 -13.44
N ASN A 274 -7.49 7.40 -14.74
CA ASN A 274 -6.96 8.64 -15.29
C ASN A 274 -8.14 9.57 -15.60
N TYR A 275 -8.33 10.58 -14.76
CA TYR A 275 -9.43 11.52 -14.89
C TYR A 275 -9.33 12.32 -16.18
N LEU A 276 -10.48 12.60 -16.81
CA LEU A 276 -10.64 13.40 -18.01
C LEU A 276 -11.30 14.74 -17.65
N ASN A 277 -11.11 15.77 -18.49
CA ASN A 277 -11.78 17.06 -18.28
C ASN A 277 -13.32 16.92 -18.31
N SER A 278 -13.85 15.98 -19.09
CA SER A 278 -15.29 15.67 -19.09
C SER A 278 -15.79 15.09 -17.76
N ASP A 279 -14.94 14.37 -17.00
CA ASP A 279 -15.31 13.88 -15.67
C ASP A 279 -15.44 15.03 -14.68
N VAL A 280 -14.51 16.01 -14.75
CA VAL A 280 -14.45 17.18 -13.87
C VAL A 280 -15.73 18.00 -13.93
N GLN A 281 -16.32 18.16 -15.11
CA GLN A 281 -17.57 18.91 -15.31
C GLN A 281 -18.74 18.33 -14.47
N ASN A 282 -18.68 17.05 -14.11
CA ASN A 282 -19.74 16.40 -13.34
C ASN A 282 -19.66 16.67 -11.82
N PHE A 283 -18.54 17.17 -11.31
CA PHE A 283 -18.35 17.29 -9.86
C PHE A 283 -17.61 18.57 -9.39
N ALA A 284 -17.12 19.41 -10.29
CA ALA A 284 -16.29 20.58 -9.93
C ALA A 284 -17.08 21.76 -9.36
N ASP A 285 -18.41 21.76 -9.46
CA ASP A 285 -19.33 22.82 -9.02
C ASP A 285 -19.46 22.95 -7.51
N GLN A 286 -18.95 21.97 -6.74
CA GLN A 286 -19.04 21.91 -5.29
C GLN A 286 -17.66 21.68 -4.66
N ILE A 287 -17.63 21.61 -3.32
CA ILE A 287 -16.42 21.18 -2.61
C ILE A 287 -16.14 19.72 -2.99
N VAL A 288 -14.99 19.47 -3.60
CA VAL A 288 -14.51 18.14 -3.97
C VAL A 288 -13.56 17.62 -2.89
N ILE A 289 -13.93 16.50 -2.29
CA ILE A 289 -13.06 15.76 -1.37
C ILE A 289 -12.58 14.49 -2.10
N THR A 290 -11.29 14.20 -2.01
CA THR A 290 -10.69 13.02 -2.65
C THR A 290 -9.65 12.36 -1.74
N THR A 291 -9.05 11.26 -2.20
CA THR A 291 -7.92 10.62 -1.52
C THR A 291 -6.60 11.33 -1.86
N GLU A 292 -5.55 11.17 -1.04
CA GLU A 292 -4.22 11.71 -1.36
C GLU A 292 -3.70 11.19 -2.71
N LYS A 293 -3.96 9.90 -3.02
CA LYS A 293 -3.59 9.28 -4.29
C LYS A 293 -4.28 9.94 -5.49
N ASP A 294 -5.58 10.14 -5.41
CA ASP A 294 -6.34 10.74 -6.50
C ASP A 294 -6.07 12.25 -6.62
N PHE A 295 -5.80 12.92 -5.51
CA PHE A 295 -5.41 14.33 -5.49
C PHE A 295 -4.16 14.59 -6.34
N THR A 296 -3.18 13.67 -6.35
CA THR A 296 -1.98 13.82 -7.18
C THR A 296 -2.28 13.96 -8.68
N LYS A 297 -3.43 13.44 -9.14
CA LYS A 297 -3.90 13.50 -10.53
C LYS A 297 -4.83 14.68 -10.76
N LEU A 298 -5.75 14.90 -9.82
CA LEU A 298 -6.80 15.94 -9.94
C LEU A 298 -6.29 17.35 -9.74
N ARG A 299 -5.19 17.56 -8.99
CA ARG A 299 -4.65 18.87 -8.61
C ARG A 299 -4.23 19.75 -9.80
N ASN A 300 -3.99 19.16 -10.97
CA ASN A 300 -3.62 19.86 -12.20
C ASN A 300 -4.83 20.08 -13.12
N MET A 301 -6.04 19.76 -12.67
CA MET A 301 -7.29 19.95 -13.40
C MET A 301 -7.99 21.21 -12.87
N ASP A 302 -8.91 21.75 -13.64
CA ASP A 302 -9.64 22.96 -13.29
C ASP A 302 -10.76 22.65 -12.26
N ILE A 303 -10.36 22.57 -10.98
CA ILE A 303 -11.23 22.32 -9.84
C ILE A 303 -10.88 23.31 -8.72
N GLU A 304 -11.68 24.35 -8.59
CA GLU A 304 -11.43 25.45 -7.65
C GLU A 304 -11.35 24.98 -6.18
N ASN A 305 -12.29 24.15 -5.75
CA ASN A 305 -12.45 23.70 -4.36
C ASN A 305 -12.05 22.24 -4.18
N LEU A 306 -10.85 21.86 -4.65
CA LEU A 306 -10.31 20.51 -4.52
C LEU A 306 -9.52 20.33 -3.21
N PHE A 307 -9.93 19.33 -2.43
CA PHE A 307 -9.28 18.94 -1.18
C PHE A 307 -9.07 17.43 -1.13
N TYR A 308 -8.03 17.01 -0.44
CA TYR A 308 -7.86 15.61 -0.06
C TYR A 308 -7.99 15.43 1.44
N LEU A 309 -8.45 14.24 1.85
CA LEU A 309 -8.50 13.83 3.24
C LEU A 309 -7.33 12.90 3.52
N PRO A 310 -6.35 13.32 4.35
CA PRO A 310 -5.26 12.47 4.76
C PRO A 310 -5.74 11.30 5.61
N ILE A 311 -5.03 10.18 5.48
CA ILE A 311 -5.20 9.02 6.34
C ILE A 311 -3.89 8.73 7.07
N GLU A 312 -4.01 8.24 8.29
CA GLU A 312 -2.89 7.73 9.06
C GLU A 312 -3.06 6.26 9.37
N PHE A 313 -1.92 5.59 9.44
CA PHE A 313 -1.86 4.18 9.81
C PHE A 313 -1.54 4.08 11.30
N LYS A 314 -2.53 3.69 12.09
CA LYS A 314 -2.38 3.49 13.52
C LYS A 314 -2.18 2.00 13.79
N ILE A 315 -0.97 1.62 14.17
CA ILE A 315 -0.64 0.25 14.54
C ILE A 315 -0.88 0.09 16.04
N HIS A 316 -1.63 -0.94 16.41
CA HIS A 316 -1.77 -1.32 17.81
C HIS A 316 -0.44 -1.92 18.28
N ASN A 317 0.08 -1.46 19.42
CA ASN A 317 1.40 -1.82 19.93
C ASN A 317 2.53 -1.48 18.94
N GLN A 318 2.50 -0.27 18.39
CA GLN A 318 3.49 0.16 17.39
C GLN A 318 4.92 0.12 17.91
N GLU A 319 5.14 0.35 19.21
CA GLU A 319 6.47 0.35 19.83
C GLU A 319 7.11 -1.03 19.76
N ASP A 320 6.33 -2.10 19.95
CA ASP A 320 6.82 -3.47 19.82
C ASP A 320 7.28 -3.78 18.39
N LEU A 321 6.49 -3.34 17.39
CA LEU A 321 6.86 -3.50 15.98
C LEU A 321 8.13 -2.72 15.66
N LEU A 322 8.24 -1.49 16.12
CA LEU A 322 9.41 -0.63 15.87
C LEU A 322 10.65 -1.19 16.53
N ALA A 323 10.54 -1.68 17.78
CA ALA A 323 11.65 -2.32 18.48
C ALA A 323 12.10 -3.61 17.77
N GLU A 324 11.16 -4.44 17.29
CA GLU A 324 11.48 -5.65 16.53
C GLU A 324 12.21 -5.32 15.22
N ILE A 325 11.74 -4.30 14.48
CA ILE A 325 12.40 -3.84 13.26
C ILE A 325 13.80 -3.31 13.59
N ALA A 326 13.92 -2.40 14.59
CA ALA A 326 15.19 -1.78 14.97
C ALA A 326 16.24 -2.83 15.35
N ASN A 327 15.86 -3.83 16.16
CA ASN A 327 16.75 -4.94 16.55
C ASN A 327 17.25 -5.76 15.33
N ARG A 328 16.47 -5.81 14.24
CA ARG A 328 16.85 -6.56 13.02
C ARG A 328 17.73 -5.75 12.08
N ILE A 329 17.56 -4.43 12.02
CA ILE A 329 18.30 -3.56 11.11
C ILE A 329 19.58 -2.98 11.72
N ALA A 330 19.76 -3.09 13.05
CA ALA A 330 20.97 -2.64 13.77
C ALA A 330 22.19 -3.57 13.58
N TYR A 331 22.00 -4.72 12.93
CA TYR A 331 23.02 -5.70 12.57
C TYR A 331 23.27 -5.70 11.06
#